data_2c002ac97fbe3fc65f0dbf65178b2f0f
#
_entry.id   2c002ac97fbe3fc65f0dbf65178b2f0f
#
_cell.length_a   1.000
_cell.length_b   1.000
_cell.length_c   1.000
_cell.angle_alpha   90.00
_cell.angle_beta   90.00
_cell.angle_gamma   90.00
#
_symmetry.space_group_name_H-M   'P 1'
#
loop_
_entity.id
_entity.type
_entity.pdbx_description
1 polymer ?
#
loop_
_entity_poly.entity_id
_entity_poly.type
_entity_poly.pdbx_seq_one_letter_code
_entity_poly.pdbx_strand_id
1 'polypeptide(L)'
;MWYVIQTMTGKEEELTEVLKSMLPQTICEKSFLIRRETCWRRKGEYQIQQEVLFPGYVFVETQVPETLYYQLKKVPKLSKLLSDGEEKFLPVREDEQEFLESLITIEEKDGKEVYLVKRSEIQVNEEGNIVWAGTPLSRYIGNVVRKRIRKRYVVIEKELFGKKRTVLLSVRLKGEE
;
A
#
# COMPACT_ATOMS: atom_id res chain seq x y z
N MET A 1 13.30 9.63 4.86
CA MET A 1 12.98 8.36 5.53
C MET A 1 11.48 8.25 5.74
N TRP A 2 10.93 7.08 5.50
CA TRP A 2 9.50 6.85 5.62
C TRP A 2 9.10 6.36 7.01
N TYR A 3 7.90 6.74 7.40
CA TYR A 3 7.23 6.27 8.61
C TYR A 3 5.81 5.90 8.27
N VAL A 4 5.19 5.06 9.08
CA VAL A 4 3.76 4.76 8.95
C VAL A 4 3.02 5.30 10.16
N ILE A 5 1.86 5.88 9.88
CA ILE A 5 0.92 6.33 10.89
C ILE A 5 -0.28 5.41 10.84
N GLN A 6 -0.64 4.85 11.98
CA GLN A 6 -1.82 3.99 12.06
C GLN A 6 -3.06 4.84 12.37
N THR A 7 -4.04 4.75 11.50
CA THR A 7 -5.33 5.43 11.64
C THR A 7 -6.45 4.40 11.64
N MET A 8 -7.65 4.85 11.86
CA MET A 8 -8.83 3.98 11.72
C MET A 8 -9.05 3.64 10.25
N THR A 9 -9.40 2.39 9.96
CA THR A 9 -9.70 1.94 8.60
C THR A 9 -10.85 2.76 8.02
N GLY A 10 -10.64 3.30 6.83
CA GLY A 10 -11.57 4.20 6.17
C GLY A 10 -11.24 5.68 6.33
N LYS A 11 -10.28 6.02 7.20
CA LYS A 11 -9.86 7.40 7.48
C LYS A 11 -8.51 7.76 6.87
N GLU A 12 -7.92 6.87 6.08
CA GLU A 12 -6.57 7.04 5.53
C GLU A 12 -6.46 8.30 4.66
N GLU A 13 -7.41 8.49 3.76
CA GLU A 13 -7.40 9.62 2.85
C GLU A 13 -7.61 10.94 3.59
N GLU A 14 -8.53 10.96 4.55
CA GLU A 14 -8.77 12.12 5.40
C GLU A 14 -7.49 12.51 6.15
N LEU A 15 -6.79 11.53 6.71
CA LEU A 15 -5.53 11.79 7.43
C LEU A 15 -4.47 12.40 6.51
N THR A 16 -4.30 11.88 5.28
CA THR A 16 -3.33 12.46 4.34
C THR A 16 -3.66 13.91 4.02
N GLU A 17 -4.93 14.24 3.84
CA GLU A 17 -5.37 15.60 3.53
C GLU A 17 -5.17 16.55 4.72
N VAL A 18 -5.49 16.11 5.93
CA VAL A 18 -5.30 16.90 7.14
C VAL A 18 -3.81 17.15 7.39
N LEU A 19 -2.96 16.15 7.18
CA LEU A 19 -1.51 16.32 7.30
C LEU A 19 -0.99 17.39 6.34
N LYS A 20 -1.43 17.35 5.09
CA LYS A 20 -1.02 18.33 4.08
C LYS A 20 -1.48 19.74 4.40
N SER A 21 -2.70 19.87 4.93
CA SER A 21 -3.28 21.18 5.24
C SER A 21 -2.80 21.79 6.55
N MET A 22 -2.46 20.95 7.54
CA MET A 22 -2.15 21.40 8.89
C MET A 22 -0.65 21.52 9.19
N LEU A 23 0.20 20.79 8.45
CA LEU A 23 1.63 20.75 8.74
C LEU A 23 2.45 21.31 7.56
N PRO A 24 3.50 22.08 7.86
CA PRO A 24 4.42 22.57 6.81
C PRO A 24 5.28 21.42 6.28
N GLN A 25 5.78 21.58 5.06
CA GLN A 25 6.67 20.58 4.44
C GLN A 25 7.95 20.35 5.23
N THR A 26 8.36 21.31 6.06
CA THR A 26 9.52 21.15 6.93
C THR A 26 9.31 20.08 8.00
N ILE A 27 8.05 19.77 8.34
CA ILE A 27 7.71 18.73 9.33
C ILE A 27 7.26 17.46 8.62
N CYS A 28 6.43 17.57 7.59
CA CYS A 28 5.95 16.43 6.82
C CYS A 28 6.14 16.73 5.33
N GLU A 29 7.18 16.15 4.74
CA GLU A 29 7.52 16.41 3.34
C GLU A 29 6.45 15.84 2.40
N LYS A 30 6.00 14.63 2.69
CA LYS A 30 4.97 13.92 1.93
C LYS A 30 4.11 13.09 2.86
N SER A 31 2.84 12.95 2.51
CA SER A 31 1.94 11.97 3.10
C SER A 31 1.17 11.30 1.97
N PHE A 32 1.09 9.98 2.00
CA PHE A 32 0.48 9.24 0.90
C PHE A 32 -0.07 7.89 1.35
N LEU A 33 -0.96 7.36 0.53
CA LEU A 33 -1.46 5.99 0.64
C LEU A 33 -0.82 5.15 -0.46
N ILE A 34 -0.62 3.87 -0.18
CA ILE A 34 -0.28 2.90 -1.22
C ILE A 34 -1.57 2.19 -1.59
N ARG A 35 -1.93 2.27 -2.87
CA ARG A 35 -3.12 1.62 -3.42
C ARG A 35 -2.69 0.47 -4.33
N ARG A 36 -3.56 -0.51 -4.50
CA ARG A 36 -3.37 -1.59 -5.44
C ARG A 36 -4.52 -1.61 -6.44
N GLU A 37 -4.25 -2.03 -7.65
CA GLU A 37 -5.30 -2.36 -8.59
C GLU A 37 -5.98 -3.64 -8.13
N THR A 38 -7.29 -3.72 -8.29
CA THR A 38 -8.07 -4.93 -8.04
C THR A 38 -8.92 -5.24 -9.25
N CYS A 39 -9.27 -6.50 -9.40
CA CYS A 39 -10.09 -6.97 -10.49
C CYS A 39 -11.35 -7.61 -9.93
N TRP A 40 -12.49 -7.01 -10.20
CA TRP A 40 -13.77 -7.53 -9.77
C TRP A 40 -14.55 -8.03 -10.97
N ARG A 41 -15.13 -9.20 -10.84
CA ARG A 41 -16.05 -9.73 -11.86
C ARG A 41 -17.47 -9.32 -11.53
N ARG A 42 -18.07 -8.51 -12.40
CA ARG A 42 -19.45 -8.06 -12.24
C ARG A 42 -20.18 -8.25 -13.56
N LYS A 43 -21.32 -8.96 -13.52
CA LYS A 43 -22.14 -9.27 -14.70
C LYS A 43 -21.35 -9.91 -15.85
N GLY A 44 -20.40 -10.81 -15.50
CA GLY A 44 -19.57 -11.50 -16.49
C GLY A 44 -18.37 -10.71 -17.00
N GLU A 45 -18.23 -9.45 -16.62
CA GLU A 45 -17.11 -8.60 -17.03
C GLU A 45 -16.19 -8.28 -15.86
N TYR A 46 -14.89 -8.14 -16.14
CA TYR A 46 -13.91 -7.71 -15.14
C TYR A 46 -13.84 -6.20 -15.11
N GLN A 47 -13.92 -5.64 -13.90
CA GLN A 47 -13.74 -4.21 -13.67
C GLN A 47 -12.50 -4.00 -12.82
N ILE A 48 -11.67 -3.03 -13.22
CA ILE A 48 -10.46 -2.68 -12.50
C ILE A 48 -10.78 -1.52 -11.56
N GLN A 49 -10.47 -1.71 -10.30
CA GLN A 49 -10.65 -0.71 -9.25
C GLN A 49 -9.36 -0.54 -8.47
N GLN A 50 -9.32 0.45 -7.61
CA GLN A 50 -8.18 0.68 -6.72
C GLN A 50 -8.65 0.56 -5.28
N GLU A 51 -7.85 -0.13 -4.47
CA GLU A 51 -8.07 -0.28 -3.04
C GLU A 51 -6.80 0.07 -2.28
N VAL A 52 -6.95 0.45 -1.01
CA VAL A 52 -5.80 0.67 -0.13
C VAL A 52 -5.10 -0.67 0.11
N LEU A 53 -3.79 -0.71 -0.13
CA LEU A 53 -3.00 -1.93 0.06
C LEU A 53 -2.88 -2.32 1.54
N PHE A 54 -2.68 -1.33 2.41
CA PHE A 54 -2.57 -1.52 3.86
C PHE A 54 -3.66 -0.70 4.57
N PRO A 55 -4.86 -1.26 4.77
CA PRO A 55 -5.94 -0.55 5.46
C PRO A 55 -5.52 -0.08 6.85
N GLY A 56 -5.78 1.18 7.15
CA GLY A 56 -5.42 1.79 8.42
C GLY A 56 -4.00 2.34 8.50
N TYR A 57 -3.26 2.37 7.39
CA TYR A 57 -1.87 2.85 7.37
C TYR A 57 -1.69 3.98 6.37
N VAL A 58 -1.08 5.06 6.86
CA VAL A 58 -0.68 6.21 6.04
C VAL A 58 0.83 6.33 6.10
N PHE A 59 1.45 6.54 4.96
CA PHE A 59 2.90 6.69 4.84
C PHE A 59 3.25 8.17 4.84
N VAL A 60 4.32 8.51 5.54
CA VAL A 60 4.84 9.88 5.58
C VAL A 60 6.34 9.87 5.37
N GLU A 61 6.84 10.94 4.76
CA GLU A 61 8.27 11.18 4.64
C GLU A 61 8.62 12.41 5.47
N THR A 62 9.57 12.26 6.37
CA THR A 62 9.99 13.34 7.27
C THR A 62 11.45 13.20 7.67
N GLN A 63 12.11 14.33 7.90
CA GLN A 63 13.45 14.42 8.48
C GLN A 63 13.41 14.70 9.99
N VAL A 64 12.23 15.00 10.52
CA VAL A 64 12.04 15.38 11.93
C VAL A 64 10.91 14.54 12.58
N PRO A 65 11.12 13.21 12.71
CA PRO A 65 10.07 12.32 13.18
C PRO A 65 9.53 12.65 14.57
N GLU A 66 10.39 13.11 15.48
CA GLU A 66 9.93 13.47 16.83
C GLU A 66 9.00 14.67 16.79
N THR A 67 9.31 15.69 15.98
CA THR A 67 8.46 16.86 15.80
C THR A 67 7.12 16.47 15.17
N LEU A 68 7.15 15.63 14.15
CA LEU A 68 5.94 15.14 13.51
C LEU A 68 5.06 14.38 14.51
N TYR A 69 5.64 13.46 15.25
CA TYR A 69 4.92 12.66 16.24
C TYR A 69 4.27 13.54 17.32
N TYR A 70 5.00 14.56 17.78
CA TYR A 70 4.47 15.53 18.74
C TYR A 70 3.26 16.26 18.18
N GLN A 71 3.31 16.69 16.92
CA GLN A 71 2.19 17.37 16.27
C GLN A 71 0.98 16.44 16.09
N LEU A 72 1.20 15.17 15.80
CA LEU A 72 0.13 14.19 15.69
C LEU A 72 -0.68 14.06 16.97
N LYS A 73 -0.02 14.15 18.12
CA LYS A 73 -0.68 14.07 19.44
C LYS A 73 -1.32 15.40 19.85
N LYS A 74 -0.67 16.52 19.53
CA LYS A 74 -1.07 17.85 20.01
C LYS A 74 -2.22 18.46 19.20
N VAL A 75 -2.22 18.27 17.87
CA VAL A 75 -3.24 18.86 17.01
C VAL A 75 -4.52 18.02 17.08
N PRO A 76 -5.64 18.57 17.57
CA PRO A 76 -6.88 17.78 17.75
C PRO A 76 -7.40 17.13 16.48
N LYS A 77 -7.28 17.80 15.32
CA LYS A 77 -7.70 17.25 14.03
C LYS A 77 -6.89 16.03 13.62
N LEU A 78 -5.63 15.94 14.06
CA LEU A 78 -4.76 14.81 13.79
C LEU A 78 -4.95 13.71 14.83
N SER A 79 -4.94 14.09 16.12
CA SER A 79 -5.02 13.10 17.21
C SER A 79 -6.27 12.24 17.17
N LYS A 80 -7.41 12.82 16.78
CA LYS A 80 -8.67 12.08 16.68
C LYS A 80 -8.72 11.07 15.54
N LEU A 81 -7.82 11.20 14.56
CA LEU A 81 -7.73 10.28 13.42
C LEU A 81 -6.80 9.11 13.69
N LEU A 82 -5.97 9.18 14.74
CA LEU A 82 -5.06 8.10 15.10
C LEU A 82 -5.84 6.88 15.60
N SER A 83 -5.29 5.68 15.36
CA SER A 83 -5.90 4.46 15.87
C SER A 83 -5.78 4.40 17.40
N ASP A 84 -6.60 3.57 18.03
CA ASP A 84 -6.56 3.34 19.48
C ASP A 84 -5.41 2.42 19.91
N GLY A 85 -4.68 1.84 18.97
CA GLY A 85 -3.54 0.97 19.22
C GLY A 85 -2.35 1.70 19.85
N GLU A 86 -1.50 0.94 20.52
CA GLU A 86 -0.30 1.49 21.17
C GLU A 86 0.74 1.99 20.16
N GLU A 87 0.88 1.30 19.03
CA GLU A 87 1.87 1.60 18.00
C GLU A 87 1.27 2.45 16.88
N LYS A 88 1.15 3.75 17.15
CA LYS A 88 0.51 4.70 16.23
C LYS A 88 1.44 5.26 15.17
N PHE A 89 2.75 5.17 15.38
CA PHE A 89 3.76 5.79 14.54
C PHE A 89 5.02 4.93 14.57
N LEU A 90 5.37 4.37 13.43
CA LEU A 90 6.49 3.43 13.32
C LEU A 90 7.41 3.82 12.16
N PRO A 91 8.74 3.64 12.33
CA PRO A 91 9.66 3.81 11.21
C PRO A 91 9.48 2.68 10.19
N VAL A 92 9.68 3.01 8.93
CA VAL A 92 9.80 2.04 7.85
C VAL A 92 11.29 1.79 7.67
N ARG A 93 11.74 0.54 7.87
CA ARG A 93 13.15 0.21 7.69
C ARG A 93 13.54 0.34 6.23
N GLU A 94 14.83 0.51 5.98
CA GLU A 94 15.35 0.66 4.63
C GLU A 94 14.98 -0.52 3.73
N ASP A 95 15.10 -1.75 4.22
CA ASP A 95 14.73 -2.96 3.47
C ASP A 95 13.22 -3.02 3.19
N GLU A 96 12.40 -2.54 4.13
CA GLU A 96 10.96 -2.46 3.96
C GLU A 96 10.59 -1.41 2.91
N GLN A 97 11.25 -0.26 2.95
CA GLN A 97 11.03 0.81 1.98
C GLN A 97 11.42 0.34 0.57
N GLU A 98 12.56 -0.33 0.42
CA GLU A 98 12.99 -0.91 -0.86
C GLU A 98 11.96 -1.90 -1.40
N PHE A 99 11.44 -2.75 -0.52
CA PHE A 99 10.37 -3.68 -0.89
C PHE A 99 9.14 -2.94 -1.42
N LEU A 100 8.66 -1.95 -0.66
CA LEU A 100 7.48 -1.17 -1.04
C LEU A 100 7.71 -0.41 -2.36
N GLU A 101 8.86 0.23 -2.51
CA GLU A 101 9.21 0.95 -3.74
C GLU A 101 9.27 0.01 -4.96
N SER A 102 9.70 -1.24 -4.76
CA SER A 102 9.74 -2.23 -5.83
C SER A 102 8.36 -2.65 -6.33
N LEU A 103 7.33 -2.48 -5.49
CA LEU A 103 5.95 -2.79 -5.86
C LEU A 103 5.25 -1.61 -6.55
N ILE A 104 5.66 -0.38 -6.22
CA ILE A 104 4.91 0.84 -6.53
C ILE A 104 5.29 1.40 -7.90
N THR A 105 4.27 1.82 -8.65
CA THR A 105 4.41 2.73 -9.78
C THR A 105 3.78 4.06 -9.34
N ILE A 106 4.52 5.16 -9.52
CA ILE A 106 3.99 6.49 -9.19
C ILE A 106 3.37 7.08 -10.45
N GLU A 107 2.08 7.42 -10.37
CA GLU A 107 1.35 8.04 -11.46
C GLU A 107 0.84 9.42 -11.01
N GLU A 108 0.72 10.35 -11.93
CA GLU A 108 0.06 11.63 -11.67
C GLU A 108 -1.38 11.56 -12.14
N LYS A 109 -2.31 11.94 -11.26
CA LYS A 109 -3.73 12.04 -11.56
C LYS A 109 -4.29 13.29 -10.92
N ASP A 110 -4.85 14.18 -11.73
CA ASP A 110 -5.43 15.46 -11.26
C ASP A 110 -4.44 16.30 -10.44
N GLY A 111 -3.17 16.32 -10.87
CA GLY A 111 -2.09 17.06 -10.20
C GLY A 111 -1.57 16.43 -8.91
N LYS A 112 -2.02 15.21 -8.58
CA LYS A 112 -1.59 14.48 -7.38
C LYS A 112 -0.83 13.22 -7.76
N GLU A 113 0.19 12.89 -6.98
CA GLU A 113 0.90 11.62 -7.11
C GLU A 113 0.06 10.48 -6.52
N VAL A 114 -0.10 9.42 -7.28
CA VAL A 114 -0.78 8.19 -6.85
C VAL A 114 0.26 7.08 -6.79
N TYR A 115 0.39 6.45 -5.62
CA TYR A 115 1.33 5.35 -5.36
C TYR A 115 0.56 4.05 -5.55
N LEU A 116 0.77 3.41 -6.71
CA LEU A 116 -0.08 2.31 -7.16
C LEU A 116 0.72 1.03 -7.38
N VAL A 117 0.24 -0.07 -6.83
CA VAL A 117 0.73 -1.41 -7.14
C VAL A 117 -0.15 -1.96 -8.26
N LYS A 118 0.41 -2.05 -9.44
CA LYS A 118 -0.31 -2.54 -10.62
C LYS A 118 -0.40 -4.06 -10.62
N ARG A 119 -1.37 -4.58 -11.35
CA ARG A 119 -1.52 -6.01 -11.57
C ARG A 119 -0.30 -6.56 -12.31
N SER A 120 0.13 -7.74 -11.89
CA SER A 120 1.19 -8.48 -12.58
C SER A 120 0.58 -9.40 -13.62
N GLU A 121 1.14 -9.40 -14.82
CA GLU A 121 0.76 -10.39 -15.83
C GLU A 121 1.34 -11.75 -15.45
N ILE A 122 0.57 -12.80 -15.58
CA ILE A 122 1.00 -14.17 -15.30
C ILE A 122 0.61 -15.12 -16.42
N GLN A 123 1.34 -16.23 -16.49
CA GLN A 123 0.94 -17.41 -17.28
C GLN A 123 0.80 -18.59 -16.34
N VAL A 124 -0.26 -19.34 -16.51
CA VAL A 124 -0.52 -20.54 -15.71
C VAL A 124 -0.60 -21.76 -16.64
N ASN A 125 -0.22 -22.92 -16.10
CA ASN A 125 -0.38 -24.19 -16.80
C ASN A 125 -1.79 -24.77 -16.57
N GLU A 126 -2.05 -25.94 -17.13
CA GLU A 126 -3.36 -26.61 -16.99
C GLU A 126 -3.71 -26.93 -15.53
N GLU A 127 -2.71 -27.12 -14.68
CA GLU A 127 -2.88 -27.42 -13.26
C GLU A 127 -3.11 -26.17 -12.41
N GLY A 128 -3.08 -24.98 -13.04
CA GLY A 128 -3.24 -23.71 -12.32
C GLY A 128 -1.98 -23.19 -11.65
N ASN A 129 -0.83 -23.75 -11.95
CA ASN A 129 0.45 -23.27 -11.43
C ASN A 129 0.99 -22.13 -12.27
N ILE A 130 1.56 -21.13 -11.60
CA ILE A 130 2.18 -20.00 -12.28
C ILE A 130 3.51 -20.45 -12.88
N VAL A 131 3.62 -20.42 -14.20
CA VAL A 131 4.83 -20.78 -14.92
C VAL A 131 5.65 -19.57 -15.34
N TRP A 132 5.04 -18.41 -15.33
CA TRP A 132 5.71 -17.14 -15.61
C TRP A 132 4.96 -16.00 -14.94
N ALA A 133 5.68 -15.01 -14.46
CA ALA A 133 5.10 -13.81 -13.88
C ALA A 133 5.90 -12.57 -14.26
N GLY A 134 5.18 -11.49 -14.56
CA GLY A 134 5.77 -10.17 -14.71
C GLY A 134 5.94 -9.45 -13.40
N THR A 135 6.49 -8.25 -13.45
CA THR A 135 6.65 -7.40 -12.25
C THR A 135 5.30 -6.82 -11.83
N PRO A 136 5.11 -6.53 -10.53
CA PRO A 136 6.07 -6.71 -9.43
C PRO A 136 6.14 -8.14 -8.86
N LEU A 137 5.18 -9.01 -9.18
CA LEU A 137 5.10 -10.35 -8.59
C LEU A 137 6.35 -11.21 -8.85
N SER A 138 6.98 -11.08 -10.02
CA SER A 138 8.14 -11.89 -10.39
C SER A 138 9.27 -11.86 -9.35
N ARG A 139 9.42 -10.74 -8.66
CA ARG A 139 10.46 -10.57 -7.63
C ARG A 139 10.15 -11.31 -6.33
N TYR A 140 8.88 -11.66 -6.13
CA TYR A 140 8.39 -12.21 -4.86
C TYR A 140 7.67 -13.54 -5.04
N ILE A 141 7.91 -14.22 -6.14
CA ILE A 141 7.24 -15.50 -6.43
C ILE A 141 7.53 -16.55 -5.35
N GLY A 142 8.74 -16.51 -4.75
CA GLY A 142 9.11 -17.39 -3.65
C GLY A 142 8.43 -17.05 -2.32
N ASN A 143 7.81 -15.89 -2.21
CA ASN A 143 7.10 -15.45 -1.02
C ASN A 143 5.59 -15.74 -1.09
N VAL A 144 5.12 -16.31 -2.20
CA VAL A 144 3.69 -16.62 -2.39
C VAL A 144 3.27 -17.73 -1.43
N VAL A 145 2.28 -17.44 -0.60
CA VAL A 145 1.71 -18.40 0.36
C VAL A 145 0.30 -18.84 -0.05
N ARG A 146 -0.33 -18.13 -0.96
CA ARG A 146 -1.68 -18.42 -1.41
C ARG A 146 -1.93 -17.87 -2.82
N LYS A 147 -2.64 -18.67 -3.65
CA LYS A 147 -3.05 -18.27 -5.00
C LYS A 147 -4.57 -18.35 -5.12
N ARG A 148 -5.16 -17.33 -5.73
CA ARG A 148 -6.58 -17.29 -6.05
C ARG A 148 -6.74 -16.79 -7.50
N ILE A 149 -6.32 -17.63 -8.45
CA ILE A 149 -6.25 -17.25 -9.86
C ILE A 149 -7.61 -16.84 -10.43
N ARG A 150 -8.67 -17.54 -10.06
CA ARG A 150 -10.03 -17.17 -10.49
C ARG A 150 -10.44 -15.77 -10.02
N LYS A 151 -9.94 -15.37 -8.86
CA LYS A 151 -10.20 -14.04 -8.29
C LYS A 151 -9.14 -13.03 -8.67
N ARG A 152 -8.14 -13.44 -9.47
CA ARG A 152 -7.06 -12.59 -9.98
C ARG A 152 -6.20 -11.96 -8.90
N TYR A 153 -5.83 -12.76 -7.88
CA TYR A 153 -4.83 -12.31 -6.91
C TYR A 153 -3.98 -13.46 -6.37
N VAL A 154 -2.85 -13.09 -5.83
CA VAL A 154 -1.99 -13.94 -5.01
C VAL A 154 -1.70 -13.23 -3.70
N VAL A 155 -1.34 -14.00 -2.69
CA VAL A 155 -0.96 -13.46 -1.37
C VAL A 155 0.50 -13.81 -1.13
N ILE A 156 1.31 -12.80 -0.89
CA ILE A 156 2.70 -12.98 -0.45
C ILE A 156 2.82 -12.66 1.03
N GLU A 157 3.83 -13.22 1.67
CA GLU A 157 4.12 -13.01 3.08
C GLU A 157 5.43 -12.26 3.25
N LYS A 158 5.42 -11.23 4.08
CA LYS A 158 6.58 -10.38 4.29
C LYS A 158 6.53 -9.79 5.70
N GLU A 159 7.69 -9.67 6.34
CA GLU A 159 7.78 -8.91 7.59
C GLU A 159 7.78 -7.42 7.26
N LEU A 160 6.79 -6.70 7.80
CA LEU A 160 6.63 -5.27 7.62
C LEU A 160 6.11 -4.66 8.92
N PHE A 161 6.67 -3.50 9.26
CA PHE A 161 6.19 -2.70 10.40
C PHE A 161 6.13 -3.51 11.71
N GLY A 162 7.18 -4.28 11.96
CA GLY A 162 7.34 -5.04 13.21
C GLY A 162 6.62 -6.38 13.29
N LYS A 163 5.88 -6.79 12.26
CA LYS A 163 5.21 -8.10 12.26
C LYS A 163 5.12 -8.72 10.88
N LYS A 164 4.88 -10.02 10.88
CA LYS A 164 4.64 -10.79 9.67
C LYS A 164 3.27 -10.43 9.11
N ARG A 165 3.25 -9.98 7.85
CA ARG A 165 2.02 -9.55 7.18
C ARG A 165 1.84 -10.27 5.87
N THR A 166 0.59 -10.39 5.47
CA THR A 166 0.26 -10.83 4.12
C THR A 166 -0.02 -9.60 3.26
N VAL A 167 0.52 -9.63 2.04
CA VAL A 167 0.30 -8.58 1.06
C VAL A 167 -0.39 -9.21 -0.14
N LEU A 168 -1.52 -8.64 -0.53
CA LEU A 168 -2.31 -9.15 -1.62
C LEU A 168 -1.91 -8.42 -2.91
N LEU A 169 -1.44 -9.20 -3.89
CA LEU A 169 -1.04 -8.69 -5.19
C LEU A 169 -2.01 -9.16 -6.25
N SER A 170 -2.55 -8.23 -7.00
CA SER A 170 -3.49 -8.56 -8.08
C SER A 170 -2.72 -9.01 -9.33
N VAL A 171 -3.32 -9.93 -10.07
CA VAL A 171 -2.73 -10.49 -11.27
C VAL A 171 -3.72 -10.43 -12.43
N ARG A 172 -3.21 -10.54 -13.64
CA ARG A 172 -3.99 -10.72 -14.85
C ARG A 172 -3.37 -11.85 -15.68
N LEU A 173 -4.21 -12.60 -16.36
CA LEU A 173 -3.70 -13.63 -17.25
C LEU A 173 -3.17 -12.98 -18.53
N LYS A 174 -2.16 -13.59 -19.12
CA LYS A 174 -1.59 -13.10 -20.38
C LYS A 174 -2.68 -13.00 -21.45
N GLY A 175 -2.77 -11.83 -22.07
CA GLY A 175 -3.80 -11.54 -23.07
C GLY A 175 -5.07 -10.90 -22.52
N GLU A 176 -5.24 -10.77 -21.20
CA GLU A 176 -6.31 -10.01 -20.61
C GLU A 176 -5.96 -8.52 -20.57
N GLU A 177 -6.97 -7.66 -20.72
CA GLU A 177 -6.82 -6.21 -20.60
C GLU A 177 -6.85 -5.74 -19.15
#